data_cf8a748f24349b2ea61e214925ebefcb
#
_entry.id   cf8a748f24349b2ea61e214925ebefcb
#
_cell.length_a   1.000
_cell.length_b   1.000
_cell.length_c   1.000
_cell.angle_alpha   90.00
_cell.angle_beta   90.00
_cell.angle_gamma   90.00
#
_symmetry.space_group_name_H-M   'P 1'
#
loop_
_entity.id
_entity.type
_entity.pdbx_description
1 polymer ?
#
loop_
_entity_poly.entity_id
_entity_poly.type
_entity_poly.pdbx_seq_one_letter_code
_entity_poly.pdbx_strand_id
1 'polypeptide(L)' 'PIRIPFTRPEIAAHLGCSVRTVNRTVQELAEENMIYLNKGKIFISEPQTKKLL' A
#
# COMPACT_ATOMS: atom_id res chain seq x y z
N PRO A 1 -8.02 -8.46 -5.57
CA PRO A 1 -7.05 -7.61 -4.86
C PRO A 1 -5.93 -8.43 -4.27
N ILE A 2 -4.76 -7.84 -4.22
CA ILE A 2 -3.57 -8.52 -3.76
C ILE A 2 -3.17 -7.96 -2.40
N ARG A 3 -3.03 -8.84 -1.43
CA ARG A 3 -2.61 -8.44 -0.11
C ARG A 3 -1.10 -8.35 -0.07
N ILE A 4 -0.60 -7.28 0.55
CA ILE A 4 0.82 -7.12 0.76
C ILE A 4 1.20 -7.88 2.03
N PRO A 5 2.10 -8.86 1.93
CA PRO A 5 2.42 -9.73 3.07
C PRO A 5 3.43 -9.14 4.04
N PHE A 6 3.64 -7.83 4.00
CA PHE A 6 4.61 -7.18 4.86
C PHE A 6 3.92 -6.23 5.82
N THR A 7 4.45 -6.14 7.04
CA THR A 7 4.00 -5.14 7.97
C THR A 7 4.64 -3.80 7.59
N ARG A 8 4.10 -2.71 8.16
CA ARG A 8 4.67 -1.41 7.89
C ARG A 8 6.12 -1.28 8.33
N PRO A 9 6.51 -1.79 9.52
CA PRO A 9 7.93 -1.77 9.86
C PRO A 9 8.81 -2.53 8.87
N GLU A 10 8.30 -3.63 8.32
CA GLU A 10 9.07 -4.38 7.33
C GLU A 10 9.22 -3.59 6.05
N ILE A 11 8.17 -2.93 5.63
CA ILE A 11 8.23 -2.09 4.43
C ILE A 11 9.22 -0.95 4.65
N ALA A 12 9.17 -0.34 5.84
CA ALA A 12 10.09 0.75 6.15
C ALA A 12 11.53 0.29 6.07
N ALA A 13 11.81 -0.90 6.58
CA ALA A 13 13.16 -1.44 6.55
C ALA A 13 13.63 -1.67 5.12
N HIS A 14 12.75 -2.19 4.29
CA HIS A 14 13.10 -2.43 2.89
C HIS A 14 13.37 -1.13 2.13
N LEU A 15 12.62 -0.10 2.43
CA LEU A 15 12.74 1.17 1.72
C LEU A 15 13.79 2.09 2.33
N GLY A 16 14.28 1.74 3.51
CA GLY A 16 15.24 2.60 4.18
C GLY A 16 14.63 3.86 4.75
N CYS A 17 13.36 3.83 5.12
CA CYS A 17 12.68 4.99 5.68
C CYS A 17 12.03 4.60 7.00
N SER A 18 11.36 5.56 7.65
CA SER A 18 10.71 5.31 8.92
C SER A 18 9.31 4.78 8.72
N VAL A 19 8.78 4.15 9.77
CA VAL A 19 7.40 3.69 9.74
C VAL A 19 6.45 4.86 9.54
N ARG A 20 6.80 6.02 10.10
CA ARG A 20 5.99 7.20 9.93
C ARG A 20 5.84 7.57 8.46
N THR A 21 6.93 7.50 7.72
CA THR A 21 6.90 7.78 6.29
C THR A 21 6.05 6.76 5.56
N VAL A 22 6.17 5.49 5.93
CA VAL A 22 5.36 4.45 5.32
C VAL A 22 3.88 4.70 5.58
N ASN A 23 3.53 5.04 6.82
CA ASN A 23 2.13 5.30 7.14
C ASN A 23 1.57 6.44 6.31
N ARG A 24 2.35 7.49 6.15
CA ARG A 24 1.91 8.63 5.36
C ARG A 24 1.72 8.25 3.90
N THR A 25 2.67 7.51 3.34
CA THR A 25 2.57 7.09 1.95
C THR A 25 1.38 6.18 1.75
N VAL A 26 1.16 5.25 2.66
CA VAL A 26 0.03 4.34 2.57
C VAL A 26 -1.28 5.12 2.57
N GLN A 27 -1.37 6.11 3.44
CA GLN A 27 -2.59 6.90 3.51
C GLN A 27 -2.81 7.67 2.21
N GLU A 28 -1.77 8.24 1.64
CA GLU A 28 -1.91 8.96 0.39
C GLU A 28 -2.35 8.05 -0.74
N LEU A 29 -1.79 6.86 -0.81
CA LEU A 29 -2.18 5.91 -1.84
C LEU A 29 -3.61 5.45 -1.66
N ALA A 30 -4.03 5.28 -0.41
CA ALA A 30 -5.42 4.89 -0.15
C ALA A 30 -6.39 5.97 -0.59
N GLU A 31 -6.02 7.23 -0.41
CA GLU A 31 -6.87 8.33 -0.82
C GLU A 31 -6.99 8.42 -2.33
N GLU A 32 -5.99 7.92 -3.04
CA GLU A 32 -6.04 7.91 -4.49
C GLU A 32 -6.61 6.61 -5.04
N ASN A 33 -7.12 5.76 -4.14
CA ASN A 33 -7.75 4.51 -4.52
C ASN A 33 -6.80 3.52 -5.18
N MET A 34 -5.52 3.68 -4.94
CA MET A 34 -4.54 2.73 -5.46
C MET A 34 -4.41 1.51 -4.57
N ILE A 35 -4.66 1.70 -3.28
CA ILE A 35 -4.65 0.62 -2.31
C ILE A 35 -5.81 0.86 -1.36
N TYR A 36 -6.11 -0.14 -0.55
CA TYR A 36 -7.08 0.05 0.52
C TYR A 36 -6.63 -0.73 1.74
N LEU A 37 -7.15 -0.33 2.87
CA LEU A 37 -6.80 -0.92 4.15
C LEU A 37 -7.98 -1.72 4.67
N ASN A 38 -7.69 -2.90 5.19
CA ASN A 38 -8.70 -3.76 5.78
C ASN A 38 -8.12 -4.37 7.03
N LYS A 39 -8.65 -3.96 8.20
CA LYS A 39 -8.19 -4.47 9.48
C LYS A 39 -6.69 -4.28 9.66
N GLY A 40 -6.19 -3.14 9.21
CA GLY A 40 -4.78 -2.81 9.35
C GLY A 40 -3.89 -3.45 8.30
N LYS A 41 -4.44 -4.22 7.39
CA LYS A 41 -3.66 -4.86 6.34
C LYS A 41 -3.80 -4.08 5.04
N ILE A 42 -2.74 -4.07 4.27
CA ILE A 42 -2.67 -3.29 3.03
C ILE A 42 -2.99 -4.21 1.86
N PHE A 43 -3.93 -3.76 1.03
CA PHE A 43 -4.30 -4.49 -0.18
C PHE A 43 -4.13 -3.57 -1.37
N ILE A 44 -3.61 -4.12 -2.45
CA ILE A 44 -3.48 -3.39 -3.69
C ILE A 44 -4.80 -3.49 -4.44
N SER A 45 -5.31 -2.34 -4.88
CA SER A 45 -6.55 -2.33 -5.63
C SER A 45 -6.40 -3.11 -6.92
N GLU A 46 -7.52 -3.57 -7.43
CA GLU A 46 -7.53 -4.29 -8.69
C GLU A 46 -6.89 -3.44 -9.77
N PRO A 47 -5.91 -3.96 -10.48
CA PRO A 47 -5.24 -3.17 -11.52
C PRO A 47 -6.22 -2.72 -12.59
N GLN A 48 -5.99 -1.52 -13.07
CA GLN A 48 -6.79 -0.98 -14.15
C GLN A 48 -6.10 -1.11 -15.49
N THR A 49 -5.02 -1.86 -15.51
CA THR A 49 -4.21 -1.95 -16.72
C THR A 49 -4.96 -2.52 -17.89
N LYS A 50 -5.89 -3.41 -17.62
CA LYS A 50 -6.67 -3.99 -18.70
C LYS A 50 -7.44 -2.95 -19.48
N LYS A 51 -7.61 -1.77 -18.93
CA LYS A 51 -8.34 -0.71 -19.61
C LYS A 51 -7.50 0.02 -20.63
N LEU A 52 -6.23 -0.23 -20.61
CA LEU A 52 -5.34 0.43 -21.53
C LEU A 52 -5.43 -0.14 -22.93
N LEU A 53 -6.11 -1.21 -23.05
CA LEU A 53 -6.24 -1.88 -24.36
C LEU A 53 -7.33 -1.25 -25.22
#